data_82651400367d054b9966b28b33d660c8
#
_entry.id   82651400367d054b9966b28b33d660c8
#
_cell.length_a   1.000
_cell.length_b   1.000
_cell.length_c   1.000
_cell.angle_alpha   90.00
_cell.angle_beta   90.00
_cell.angle_gamma   90.00
#
_symmetry.space_group_name_H-M   'P 1'
#
loop_
_entity.id
_entity.type
_entity.pdbx_description
1 polymer ?
#
loop_
_entity_poly.entity_id
_entity_poly.type
_entity_poly.pdbx_seq_one_letter_code
_entity_poly.pdbx_strand_id
1 'polypeptide(L)'
;AIIRRFDRTDDGGRIPYVSAATMLQSDGRDTVHAYTELVDVLLREGADPIADIHQLWRRLVLNFLICNTDDHLRNTGFLYDSRNHGWRLSPAFDLNPMPGDRRESKTWLTEDSGPIESRDMLMEGAPYFRLAAEEAAAIWTEVAQAVGSWRVVARGLGMQGTDLVDFEPAFA
;
A
#
# COMPACT_ATOMS: atom_id res chain seq x y z
N ALA A 1 -18.65 -10.07 -0.73
CA ALA A 1 -17.84 -10.15 0.49
C ALA A 1 -18.45 -9.27 1.58
N ILE A 2 -18.27 -9.66 2.86
CA ILE A 2 -18.62 -8.83 4.02
C ILE A 2 -17.31 -8.49 4.70
N ILE A 3 -17.00 -7.19 4.83
CA ILE A 3 -15.76 -6.70 5.42
C ILE A 3 -16.10 -5.88 6.66
N ARG A 4 -15.43 -6.18 7.79
CA ARG A 4 -15.56 -5.39 9.02
C ARG A 4 -14.95 -4.00 8.78
N ARG A 5 -15.69 -2.96 9.13
CA ARG A 5 -15.20 -1.59 9.06
C ARG A 5 -14.15 -1.34 10.14
N PHE A 6 -13.01 -0.83 9.75
CA PHE A 6 -11.90 -0.49 10.66
C PHE A 6 -12.05 0.89 11.29
N ASP A 7 -12.95 1.73 10.79
CA ASP A 7 -13.27 3.07 11.32
C ASP A 7 -14.40 3.05 12.36
N ARG A 8 -14.60 1.89 13.00
CA ARG A 8 -15.59 1.69 14.07
C ARG A 8 -14.96 0.99 15.25
N THR A 9 -15.31 1.45 16.44
CA THR A 9 -15.01 0.76 17.70
C THR A 9 -16.02 -0.36 17.96
N ASP A 10 -15.71 -1.28 18.87
CA ASP A 10 -16.59 -2.42 19.18
C ASP A 10 -17.90 -2.00 19.84
N ASP A 11 -17.93 -0.85 20.52
CA ASP A 11 -19.12 -0.23 21.11
C ASP A 11 -19.92 0.64 20.12
N GLY A 12 -19.54 0.64 18.82
CA GLY A 12 -20.23 1.35 17.75
C GLY A 12 -19.81 2.81 17.57
N GLY A 13 -18.79 3.26 18.28
CA GLY A 13 -18.17 4.58 18.10
C GLY A 13 -17.54 4.73 16.71
N ARG A 14 -17.26 5.97 16.32
CA ARG A 14 -16.62 6.31 15.06
C ARG A 14 -15.19 6.79 15.29
N ILE A 15 -14.24 6.23 14.55
CA ILE A 15 -12.86 6.72 14.48
C ILE A 15 -12.78 7.66 13.27
N PRO A 16 -12.34 8.92 13.44
CA PRO A 16 -12.15 9.82 12.30
C PRO A 16 -11.23 9.19 11.27
N TYR A 17 -11.66 9.27 10.01
CA TYR A 17 -10.94 8.71 8.86
C TYR A 17 -10.82 9.76 7.75
N VAL A 18 -9.67 9.82 7.10
CA VAL A 18 -9.45 10.59 5.88
C VAL A 18 -8.68 9.74 4.86
N SER A 19 -8.97 9.92 3.57
CA SER A 19 -8.14 9.33 2.51
C SER A 19 -6.85 10.13 2.32
N ALA A 20 -5.83 9.51 1.73
CA ALA A 20 -4.62 10.22 1.32
C ALA A 20 -4.93 11.38 0.36
N ALA A 21 -5.89 11.18 -0.55
CA ALA A 21 -6.36 12.27 -1.43
C ALA A 21 -6.87 13.49 -0.65
N THR A 22 -7.66 13.26 0.40
CA THR A 22 -8.14 14.34 1.28
C THR A 22 -6.99 14.97 2.08
N MET A 23 -6.09 14.15 2.59
CA MET A 23 -4.96 14.62 3.39
C MET A 23 -4.00 15.49 2.58
N LEU A 24 -3.76 15.15 1.32
CA LEU A 24 -2.95 15.93 0.37
C LEU A 24 -3.74 17.04 -0.33
N GLN A 25 -5.02 17.22 -0.01
CA GLN A 25 -5.91 18.21 -0.65
C GLN A 25 -5.94 18.05 -2.19
N SER A 26 -5.82 16.80 -2.67
CA SER A 26 -5.89 16.50 -4.09
C SER A 26 -7.28 16.81 -4.62
N ASP A 27 -7.37 17.68 -5.63
CA ASP A 27 -8.62 18.09 -6.27
C ASP A 27 -9.12 17.07 -7.32
N GLY A 28 -8.40 15.98 -7.50
CA GLY A 28 -8.74 14.91 -8.45
C GLY A 28 -8.53 15.29 -9.92
N ARG A 29 -7.96 16.46 -10.21
CA ARG A 29 -7.48 16.82 -11.54
C ARG A 29 -6.13 16.14 -11.76
N ASP A 30 -5.75 15.89 -12.97
CA ASP A 30 -4.58 15.12 -13.47
C ASP A 30 -3.22 15.39 -12.78
N THR A 31 -3.24 15.71 -11.50
CA THR A 31 -2.06 15.89 -10.68
C THR A 31 -1.53 14.53 -10.28
N VAL A 32 -0.34 14.23 -10.72
CA VAL A 32 0.39 13.05 -10.28
C VAL A 32 0.85 13.30 -8.84
N HIS A 33 0.65 12.31 -8.00
CA HIS A 33 1.09 12.32 -6.61
C HIS A 33 2.13 11.24 -6.37
N ALA A 34 2.95 11.46 -5.34
CA ALA A 34 4.02 10.54 -4.96
C ALA A 34 3.82 9.98 -3.54
N TYR A 35 4.36 8.80 -3.32
CA TYR A 35 4.37 8.19 -1.99
C TYR A 35 5.22 8.97 -0.98
N THR A 36 6.24 9.71 -1.45
CA THR A 36 7.02 10.63 -0.63
C THR A 36 6.19 11.74 0.00
N GLU A 37 5.14 12.23 -0.67
CA GLU A 37 4.19 13.18 -0.08
C GLU A 37 3.44 12.56 1.13
N LEU A 38 3.14 11.26 1.07
CA LEU A 38 2.52 10.55 2.21
C LEU A 38 3.51 10.33 3.35
N VAL A 39 4.78 10.13 3.04
CA VAL A 39 5.85 10.10 4.06
C VAL A 39 5.92 11.44 4.79
N ASP A 40 5.89 12.56 4.07
CA ASP A 40 5.91 13.90 4.66
C ASP A 40 4.69 14.16 5.53
N VAL A 41 3.50 13.71 5.10
CA VAL A 41 2.29 13.78 5.94
C VAL A 41 2.46 12.97 7.22
N LEU A 42 2.97 11.74 7.14
CA LEU A 42 3.18 10.90 8.31
C LEU A 42 4.22 11.49 9.26
N LEU A 43 5.28 12.11 8.74
CA LEU A 43 6.30 12.79 9.57
C LEU A 43 5.73 14.01 10.29
N ARG A 44 4.80 14.74 9.69
CA ARG A 44 4.22 15.97 10.24
C ARG A 44 3.03 15.70 11.16
N GLU A 45 2.15 14.80 10.79
CA GLU A 45 0.83 14.60 11.43
C GLU A 45 0.69 13.22 12.08
N GLY A 46 1.67 12.34 11.94
CA GLY A 46 1.58 10.95 12.37
C GLY A 46 1.73 10.77 13.88
N ALA A 47 0.98 9.86 14.46
CA ALA A 47 1.09 9.44 15.86
C ALA A 47 2.27 8.47 16.09
N ASP A 48 2.66 7.73 15.07
CA ASP A 48 3.83 6.84 15.06
C ASP A 48 4.43 6.82 13.64
N PRO A 49 5.14 7.89 13.25
CA PRO A 49 5.52 8.12 11.87
C PRO A 49 6.36 6.98 11.28
N ILE A 50 7.37 6.53 12.03
CA ILE A 50 8.33 5.54 11.50
C ILE A 50 7.66 4.18 11.27
N ALA A 51 6.85 3.72 12.23
CA ALA A 51 6.13 2.46 12.06
C ALA A 51 5.18 2.52 10.85
N ASP A 52 4.47 3.62 10.67
CA ASP A 52 3.52 3.80 9.57
C ASP A 52 4.22 4.00 8.22
N ILE A 53 5.38 4.66 8.16
CA ILE A 53 6.21 4.78 6.96
C ILE A 53 6.74 3.41 6.53
N HIS A 54 7.23 2.59 7.46
CA HIS A 54 7.66 1.23 7.16
C HIS A 54 6.49 0.34 6.70
N GLN A 55 5.30 0.57 7.26
CA GLN A 55 4.09 -0.12 6.82
C GLN A 55 3.63 0.34 5.43
N LEU A 56 3.79 1.63 5.10
CA LEU A 56 3.56 2.14 3.76
C LEU A 56 4.52 1.47 2.76
N TRP A 57 5.80 1.36 3.09
CA TRP A 57 6.78 0.64 2.28
C TRP A 57 6.38 -0.82 2.00
N ARG A 58 5.90 -1.56 3.04
CA ARG A 58 5.37 -2.92 2.84
C ARG A 58 4.25 -2.97 1.81
N ARG A 59 3.37 -1.97 1.80
CA ARG A 59 2.28 -1.89 0.83
C ARG A 59 2.78 -1.63 -0.58
N LEU A 60 3.80 -0.79 -0.75
CA LEU A 60 4.43 -0.57 -2.05
C LEU A 60 5.02 -1.87 -2.60
N VAL A 61 5.77 -2.60 -1.77
CA VAL A 61 6.32 -3.89 -2.13
C VAL A 61 5.21 -4.89 -2.50
N LEU A 62 4.13 -4.94 -1.71
CA LEU A 62 2.99 -5.81 -2.00
C LEU A 62 2.30 -5.42 -3.31
N ASN A 63 1.98 -4.13 -3.51
CA ASN A 63 1.37 -3.64 -4.74
C ASN A 63 2.19 -4.01 -5.97
N PHE A 64 3.50 -3.85 -5.89
CA PHE A 64 4.41 -4.23 -6.96
C PHE A 64 4.37 -5.74 -7.24
N LEU A 65 4.44 -6.57 -6.19
CA LEU A 65 4.50 -8.04 -6.32
C LEU A 65 3.18 -8.69 -6.77
N ILE A 66 2.05 -8.03 -6.57
CA ILE A 66 0.73 -8.51 -7.03
C ILE A 66 0.21 -7.74 -8.24
N CYS A 67 1.06 -6.90 -8.86
CA CYS A 67 0.68 -6.01 -9.97
C CYS A 67 -0.56 -5.16 -9.68
N ASN A 68 -0.76 -4.72 -8.43
CA ASN A 68 -1.84 -3.80 -8.10
C ASN A 68 -1.50 -2.41 -8.65
N THR A 69 -2.07 -2.07 -9.80
CA THR A 69 -1.87 -0.77 -10.47
C THR A 69 -2.98 0.24 -10.16
N ASP A 70 -3.95 -0.14 -9.33
CA ASP A 70 -5.03 0.76 -8.88
C ASP A 70 -4.72 1.39 -7.51
N ASP A 71 -3.47 1.78 -7.32
CA ASP A 71 -2.91 2.30 -6.07
C ASP A 71 -3.09 3.82 -5.91
N HIS A 72 -4.23 4.34 -6.38
CA HIS A 72 -4.52 5.77 -6.26
C HIS A 72 -4.73 6.19 -4.78
N LEU A 73 -4.57 7.48 -4.50
CA LEU A 73 -4.62 8.07 -3.16
C LEU A 73 -5.91 7.81 -2.36
N ARG A 74 -7.02 7.42 -3.00
CA ARG A 74 -8.25 7.06 -2.28
C ARG A 74 -8.20 5.66 -1.69
N ASN A 75 -7.27 4.80 -2.15
CA ASN A 75 -7.03 3.45 -1.64
C ASN A 75 -5.99 3.42 -0.50
N THR A 76 -5.52 4.59 -0.10
CA THR A 76 -4.73 4.77 1.13
C THR A 76 -5.46 5.72 2.06
N GLY A 77 -5.53 5.39 3.35
CA GLY A 77 -6.24 6.20 4.31
C GLY A 77 -5.57 6.25 5.68
N PHE A 78 -6.06 7.17 6.50
CA PHE A 78 -5.55 7.42 7.84
C PHE A 78 -6.70 7.43 8.84
N LEU A 79 -6.43 6.90 10.04
CA LEU A 79 -7.30 6.92 11.20
C LEU A 79 -6.72 7.82 12.27
N TYR A 80 -7.54 8.62 12.90
CA TYR A 80 -7.08 9.49 13.99
C TYR A 80 -6.91 8.70 15.29
N ASP A 81 -5.71 8.72 15.84
CA ASP A 81 -5.41 8.18 17.17
C ASP A 81 -5.60 9.30 18.21
N SER A 82 -6.72 9.26 18.90
CA SER A 82 -7.05 10.25 19.95
C SER A 82 -6.16 10.15 21.19
N ARG A 83 -5.47 9.03 21.39
CA ARG A 83 -4.59 8.84 22.55
C ARG A 83 -3.25 9.53 22.34
N ASN A 84 -2.73 9.45 21.10
CA ASN A 84 -1.44 10.02 20.73
C ASN A 84 -1.59 11.33 19.93
N HIS A 85 -2.82 11.81 19.76
CA HIS A 85 -3.15 13.07 19.09
C HIS A 85 -2.53 13.20 17.68
N GLY A 86 -2.58 12.13 16.88
CA GLY A 86 -2.02 12.10 15.52
C GLY A 86 -2.74 11.10 14.63
N TRP A 87 -2.35 11.07 13.36
CA TRP A 87 -2.90 10.14 12.39
C TRP A 87 -2.07 8.85 12.33
N ARG A 88 -2.72 7.74 12.12
CA ARG A 88 -2.11 6.43 11.86
C ARG A 88 -2.52 5.93 10.49
N LEU A 89 -1.64 5.28 9.79
CA LEU A 89 -1.97 4.61 8.55
C LEU A 89 -3.08 3.59 8.81
N SER A 90 -4.20 3.65 8.07
CA SER A 90 -5.32 2.71 8.25
C SER A 90 -4.90 1.28 7.91
N PRO A 91 -5.63 0.24 8.33
CA PRO A 91 -5.51 -1.07 7.71
C PRO A 91 -5.56 -0.98 6.20
N ALA A 92 -4.83 -1.87 5.51
CA ALA A 92 -4.85 -1.94 4.06
C ALA A 92 -6.22 -2.41 3.54
N PHE A 93 -6.68 -1.82 2.46
CA PHE A 93 -7.92 -2.17 1.80
C PHE A 93 -7.79 -1.96 0.30
N ASP A 94 -8.66 -2.59 -0.47
CA ASP A 94 -8.72 -2.48 -1.93
C ASP A 94 -7.39 -2.83 -2.63
N LEU A 95 -6.70 -3.83 -2.11
CA LEU A 95 -5.49 -4.39 -2.69
C LEU A 95 -5.89 -5.59 -3.56
N ASN A 96 -5.86 -5.40 -4.87
CA ASN A 96 -6.32 -6.40 -5.81
C ASN A 96 -5.18 -6.84 -6.74
N PRO A 97 -4.89 -8.14 -6.87
CA PRO A 97 -3.99 -8.62 -7.90
C PRO A 97 -4.61 -8.34 -9.27
N MET A 98 -3.84 -7.72 -10.15
CA MET A 98 -4.30 -7.36 -11.50
C MET A 98 -3.50 -8.15 -12.53
N PRO A 99 -4.07 -9.21 -13.10
CA PRO A 99 -3.44 -9.96 -14.17
C PRO A 99 -3.41 -9.12 -15.45
N GLY A 100 -2.23 -8.67 -15.86
CA GLY A 100 -2.05 -7.88 -17.07
C GLY A 100 -0.58 -7.52 -17.27
N ASP A 101 -0.26 -7.07 -18.49
CA ASP A 101 1.12 -6.77 -18.88
C ASP A 101 1.60 -5.39 -18.39
N ARG A 102 0.69 -4.55 -17.89
CA ARG A 102 1.01 -3.18 -17.45
C ARG A 102 1.25 -3.13 -15.94
N ARG A 103 2.45 -2.72 -15.58
CA ARG A 103 2.88 -2.53 -14.18
C ARG A 103 3.15 -1.06 -13.88
N GLU A 104 2.23 -0.18 -14.29
CA GLU A 104 2.32 1.24 -13.99
C GLU A 104 1.47 1.57 -12.78
N SER A 105 2.10 1.98 -11.67
CA SER A 105 1.41 2.52 -10.50
C SER A 105 0.78 3.88 -10.80
N LYS A 106 -0.37 4.18 -10.22
CA LYS A 106 -1.01 5.51 -10.34
C LYS A 106 -0.37 6.54 -9.42
N THR A 107 0.23 6.09 -8.33
CA THR A 107 1.01 6.92 -7.42
C THR A 107 2.48 6.64 -7.67
N TRP A 108 3.27 7.68 -7.92
CA TRP A 108 4.69 7.56 -8.18
C TRP A 108 5.48 7.32 -6.88
N LEU A 109 6.70 6.83 -7.00
CA LEU A 109 7.56 6.64 -5.83
C LEU A 109 7.99 7.98 -5.24
N THR A 110 8.51 8.86 -6.09
CA THR A 110 8.83 10.26 -5.81
C THR A 110 8.24 11.14 -6.90
N GLU A 111 8.21 12.45 -6.69
CA GLU A 111 7.63 13.42 -7.63
C GLU A 111 8.31 13.39 -9.02
N ASP A 112 9.58 12.97 -9.07
CA ASP A 112 10.38 12.96 -10.30
C ASP A 112 10.63 11.54 -10.85
N SER A 113 10.17 10.48 -10.15
CA SER A 113 10.58 9.10 -10.49
C SER A 113 9.80 8.47 -11.63
N GLY A 114 8.60 8.96 -11.92
CA GLY A 114 7.65 8.22 -12.73
C GLY A 114 6.95 7.07 -11.96
N PRO A 115 6.13 6.28 -12.65
CA PRO A 115 5.50 5.08 -12.10
C PRO A 115 6.54 4.09 -11.57
N ILE A 116 6.12 3.25 -10.62
CA ILE A 116 7.00 2.20 -10.08
C ILE A 116 7.10 1.06 -11.09
N GLU A 117 8.26 0.92 -11.73
CA GLU A 117 8.47 -0.02 -12.83
C GLU A 117 9.35 -1.22 -12.47
N SER A 118 10.18 -1.11 -11.43
CA SER A 118 11.14 -2.16 -11.09
C SER A 118 11.40 -2.29 -9.58
N ARG A 119 11.92 -3.46 -9.21
CA ARG A 119 12.43 -3.70 -7.86
C ARG A 119 13.58 -2.76 -7.52
N ASP A 120 14.50 -2.55 -8.46
CA ASP A 120 15.68 -1.73 -8.20
C ASP A 120 15.29 -0.28 -7.91
N MET A 121 14.32 0.26 -8.65
CA MET A 121 13.73 1.57 -8.38
C MET A 121 13.13 1.66 -6.96
N LEU A 122 12.41 0.63 -6.51
CA LEU A 122 11.93 0.57 -5.13
C LEU A 122 13.09 0.56 -4.14
N MET A 123 14.09 -0.30 -4.33
CA MET A 123 15.22 -0.40 -3.41
C MET A 123 16.02 0.90 -3.33
N GLU A 124 16.23 1.59 -4.44
CA GLU A 124 16.87 2.91 -4.49
C GLU A 124 16.04 3.98 -3.75
N GLY A 125 14.72 3.85 -3.74
CA GLY A 125 13.80 4.74 -3.04
C GLY A 125 13.69 4.49 -1.53
N ALA A 126 14.20 3.38 -1.00
CA ALA A 126 14.06 3.00 0.42
C ALA A 126 14.50 4.09 1.42
N PRO A 127 15.56 4.87 1.18
CA PRO A 127 15.96 5.95 2.10
C PRO A 127 14.88 7.04 2.30
N TYR A 128 14.04 7.31 1.32
CA TYR A 128 12.91 8.24 1.47
C TYR A 128 11.90 7.73 2.50
N PHE A 129 11.81 6.41 2.67
CA PHE A 129 10.96 5.75 3.67
C PHE A 129 11.68 5.46 4.98
N ARG A 130 12.83 6.11 5.25
CA ARG A 130 13.61 5.96 6.47
C ARG A 130 14.09 4.52 6.69
N LEU A 131 14.33 3.78 5.63
CA LEU A 131 14.82 2.41 5.64
C LEU A 131 16.27 2.36 5.17
N ALA A 132 17.11 1.62 5.90
CA ALA A 132 18.40 1.19 5.38
C ALA A 132 18.20 0.10 4.30
N ALA A 133 19.19 -0.10 3.45
CA ALA A 133 19.10 -1.06 2.36
C ALA A 133 18.80 -2.49 2.85
N GLU A 134 19.39 -2.89 3.96
CA GLU A 134 19.20 -4.21 4.57
C GLU A 134 17.77 -4.37 5.11
N GLU A 135 17.20 -3.33 5.72
CA GLU A 135 15.83 -3.33 6.22
C GLU A 135 14.83 -3.41 5.07
N ALA A 136 15.03 -2.62 4.02
CA ALA A 136 14.20 -2.67 2.81
C ALA A 136 14.24 -4.06 2.15
N ALA A 137 15.43 -4.66 2.04
CA ALA A 137 15.60 -6.01 1.50
C ALA A 137 14.95 -7.08 2.38
N ALA A 138 15.00 -6.93 3.71
CA ALA A 138 14.32 -7.83 4.64
C ALA A 138 12.80 -7.77 4.46
N ILE A 139 12.21 -6.56 4.37
CA ILE A 139 10.78 -6.37 4.11
C ILE A 139 10.40 -6.95 2.75
N TRP A 140 11.20 -6.72 1.72
CA TRP A 140 10.96 -7.33 0.40
C TRP A 140 10.88 -8.85 0.50
N THR A 141 11.85 -9.47 1.17
CA THR A 141 11.92 -10.93 1.32
C THR A 141 10.70 -11.48 2.06
N GLU A 142 10.30 -10.83 3.16
CA GLU A 142 9.12 -11.18 3.95
C GLU A 142 7.84 -11.16 3.08
N VAL A 143 7.62 -10.06 2.36
CA VAL A 143 6.43 -9.88 1.53
C VAL A 143 6.45 -10.82 0.33
N ALA A 144 7.59 -10.98 -0.35
CA ALA A 144 7.73 -11.89 -1.48
C ALA A 144 7.48 -13.35 -1.07
N GLN A 145 7.94 -13.77 0.09
CA GLN A 145 7.66 -15.11 0.64
C GLN A 145 6.16 -15.31 0.89
N ALA A 146 5.49 -14.31 1.48
CA ALA A 146 4.05 -14.37 1.70
C ALA A 146 3.27 -14.44 0.37
N VAL A 147 3.63 -13.57 -0.59
CA VAL A 147 3.03 -13.56 -1.93
C VAL A 147 3.29 -14.88 -2.66
N GLY A 148 4.49 -15.47 -2.54
CA GLY A 148 4.81 -16.75 -3.17
C GLY A 148 3.90 -17.92 -2.77
N SER A 149 3.20 -17.81 -1.65
CA SER A 149 2.23 -18.81 -1.19
C SER A 149 0.81 -18.63 -1.79
N TRP A 150 0.59 -17.65 -2.66
CA TRP A 150 -0.73 -17.25 -3.13
C TRP A 150 -1.57 -18.39 -3.71
N ARG A 151 -0.96 -19.33 -4.48
CA ARG A 151 -1.67 -20.48 -5.05
C ARG A 151 -2.23 -21.44 -3.98
N VAL A 152 -1.49 -21.61 -2.89
CA VAL A 152 -1.93 -22.47 -1.78
C VAL A 152 -3.13 -21.85 -1.10
N VAL A 153 -3.06 -20.54 -0.83
CA VAL A 153 -4.14 -19.76 -0.22
C VAL A 153 -5.37 -19.75 -1.14
N ALA A 154 -5.19 -19.43 -2.42
CA ALA A 154 -6.27 -19.37 -3.41
C ALA A 154 -7.02 -20.70 -3.54
N ARG A 155 -6.29 -21.82 -3.62
CA ARG A 155 -6.91 -23.15 -3.63
C ARG A 155 -7.65 -23.46 -2.33
N GLY A 156 -7.09 -23.09 -1.19
CA GLY A 156 -7.75 -23.24 0.11
C GLY A 156 -9.06 -22.47 0.23
N LEU A 157 -9.20 -21.38 -0.53
CA LEU A 157 -10.41 -20.55 -0.63
C LEU A 157 -11.36 -21.01 -1.74
N GLY A 158 -11.05 -22.09 -2.44
CA GLY A 158 -11.91 -22.69 -3.47
C GLY A 158 -11.66 -22.20 -4.90
N MET A 159 -10.60 -21.42 -5.14
CA MET A 159 -10.20 -21.01 -6.49
C MET A 159 -9.68 -22.21 -7.28
N GLN A 160 -10.13 -22.40 -8.51
CA GLN A 160 -9.85 -23.60 -9.30
C GLN A 160 -9.36 -23.28 -10.71
N GLY A 161 -8.63 -24.26 -11.30
CA GLY A 161 -8.38 -24.42 -12.72
C GLY A 161 -7.99 -23.14 -13.46
N THR A 162 -8.86 -22.65 -14.30
CA THR A 162 -8.68 -21.49 -15.16
C THR A 162 -8.39 -20.21 -14.36
N ASP A 163 -9.09 -19.99 -13.25
CA ASP A 163 -8.92 -18.79 -12.44
C ASP A 163 -7.49 -18.66 -11.90
N LEU A 164 -6.87 -19.79 -11.47
CA LEU A 164 -5.48 -19.77 -11.01
C LEU A 164 -4.49 -19.44 -12.13
N VAL A 165 -4.79 -19.89 -13.37
CA VAL A 165 -3.98 -19.59 -14.55
C VAL A 165 -4.14 -18.12 -14.95
N ASP A 166 -5.38 -17.62 -14.93
CA ASP A 166 -5.69 -16.24 -15.31
C ASP A 166 -5.03 -15.22 -14.37
N PHE A 167 -4.93 -15.54 -13.08
CA PHE A 167 -4.28 -14.67 -12.09
C PHE A 167 -2.76 -14.86 -11.96
N GLU A 168 -2.19 -15.92 -12.56
CA GLU A 168 -0.74 -16.16 -12.46
C GLU A 168 0.13 -14.96 -12.88
N PRO A 169 -0.19 -14.22 -13.97
CA PRO A 169 0.62 -13.08 -14.39
C PRO A 169 0.69 -11.95 -13.35
N ALA A 170 -0.29 -11.85 -12.45
CA ALA A 170 -0.28 -10.85 -11.39
C ALA A 170 0.77 -11.13 -10.31
N PHE A 171 1.27 -12.36 -10.22
CA PHE A 171 2.21 -12.82 -9.17
C PHE A 171 3.56 -13.27 -9.75
N ALA A 172 3.90 -12.85 -10.95
CA ALA A 172 5.12 -13.24 -11.67
C ALA A 172 6.32 -12.32 -11.36
#